data_5a7899053f42cf89c8c236539bd27693
#
_entry.id   5a7899053f42cf89c8c236539bd27693
#
_cell.length_a   1.000
_cell.length_b   1.000
_cell.length_c   1.000
_cell.angle_alpha   90.00
_cell.angle_beta   90.00
_cell.angle_gamma   90.00
#
_symmetry.space_group_name_H-M   'P 1'
#
loop_
_entity.id
_entity.type
_entity.pdbx_description
1 polymer ?
#
loop_
_entity_poly.entity_id
_entity_poly.type
_entity_poly.pdbx_seq_one_letter_code
_entity_poly.pdbx_strand_id
1 'polypeptide(L)'
;MLQSYPVILTPDENGTVIAQFPDVPEALTVGEDNTNALQWAQDALVVALTGYIEKCRDIPPPSSPEPGQKTVPLPPQVAMKLSIYQEMRNQGITQAALGKRMGVDGRQVRRILDLDHNTSLSHLTLALKCLGKELVIDIRKAA
;
A
#
# COMPACT_ATOMS: atom_id res chain seq x y z
N MET A 1 8.60 -3.72 -6.16
CA MET A 1 8.07 -2.37 -5.88
C MET A 1 6.55 -2.45 -5.63
N LEU A 2 6.09 -1.90 -4.52
CA LEU A 2 4.68 -1.99 -4.10
C LEU A 2 3.85 -0.87 -4.75
N GLN A 3 3.58 -0.95 -6.05
CA GLN A 3 2.91 0.16 -6.75
C GLN A 3 1.47 -0.14 -7.16
N SER A 4 1.21 -1.29 -7.77
CA SER A 4 -0.11 -1.62 -8.29
C SER A 4 -0.39 -3.10 -8.11
N TYR A 5 -1.62 -3.41 -7.74
CA TYR A 5 -2.06 -4.78 -7.52
C TYR A 5 -3.06 -5.21 -8.59
N PRO A 6 -2.89 -6.40 -9.18
CA PRO A 6 -3.90 -6.94 -10.08
C PRO A 6 -5.25 -7.09 -9.38
N VAL A 7 -6.31 -6.77 -10.08
CA VAL A 7 -7.68 -6.85 -9.59
C VAL A 7 -8.52 -7.68 -10.55
N ILE A 8 -9.43 -8.46 -10.01
CA ILE A 8 -10.41 -9.22 -10.78
C ILE A 8 -11.76 -8.56 -10.60
N LEU A 9 -12.39 -8.19 -11.72
CA LEU A 9 -13.73 -7.61 -11.76
C LEU A 9 -14.69 -8.69 -12.24
N THR A 10 -15.66 -9.04 -11.41
CA THR A 10 -16.65 -10.09 -11.70
C THR A 10 -18.06 -9.50 -11.67
N PRO A 11 -18.81 -9.58 -12.77
CA PRO A 11 -20.23 -9.16 -12.76
C PRO A 11 -21.03 -10.03 -11.78
N ASP A 12 -21.89 -9.39 -11.01
CA ASP A 12 -22.81 -10.07 -10.10
C ASP A 12 -24.21 -10.12 -10.71
N GLU A 13 -25.03 -11.03 -10.20
CA GLU A 13 -26.41 -11.24 -10.68
C GLU A 13 -27.27 -9.99 -10.58
N ASN A 14 -26.97 -9.10 -9.64
CA ASN A 14 -27.69 -7.85 -9.41
C ASN A 14 -27.28 -6.70 -10.33
N GLY A 15 -26.43 -6.93 -11.33
CA GLY A 15 -25.90 -5.89 -12.19
C GLY A 15 -24.76 -5.10 -11.59
N THR A 16 -24.32 -5.43 -10.37
CA THR A 16 -23.16 -4.85 -9.75
C THR A 16 -21.89 -5.57 -10.17
N VAL A 17 -20.73 -5.02 -9.81
CA VAL A 17 -19.42 -5.59 -10.12
C VAL A 17 -18.65 -5.82 -8.81
N ILE A 18 -18.18 -7.04 -8.62
CA ILE A 18 -17.31 -7.41 -7.49
C ILE A 18 -15.87 -7.18 -7.90
N ALA A 19 -15.11 -6.45 -7.08
CA ALA A 19 -13.67 -6.26 -7.24
C ALA A 19 -12.95 -7.01 -6.13
N GLN A 20 -11.99 -7.86 -6.51
CA GLN A 20 -11.20 -8.62 -5.54
C GLN A 20 -9.75 -8.71 -6.00
N PHE A 21 -8.84 -8.83 -5.03
CA PHE A 21 -7.41 -8.86 -5.26
C PHE A 21 -6.86 -10.25 -4.94
N PRO A 22 -6.34 -10.98 -5.95
CA PRO A 22 -5.76 -12.30 -5.69
C PRO A 22 -4.62 -12.27 -4.67
N ASP A 23 -3.80 -11.21 -4.69
CA ASP A 23 -2.65 -11.10 -3.78
C ASP A 23 -3.04 -10.67 -2.38
N VAL A 24 -4.21 -10.03 -2.22
CA VAL A 24 -4.72 -9.51 -0.95
C VAL A 24 -6.18 -9.93 -0.81
N PRO A 25 -6.46 -11.21 -0.45
CA PRO A 25 -7.83 -11.72 -0.44
C PRO A 25 -8.79 -10.99 0.48
N GLU A 26 -8.28 -10.31 1.51
CA GLU A 26 -9.09 -9.53 2.44
C GLU A 26 -9.66 -8.26 1.79
N ALA A 27 -9.08 -7.82 0.67
CA ALA A 27 -9.55 -6.64 -0.05
C ALA A 27 -10.64 -7.06 -1.04
N LEU A 28 -11.88 -6.76 -0.68
CA LEU A 28 -13.07 -7.11 -1.46
C LEU A 28 -14.04 -5.94 -1.41
N THR A 29 -14.55 -5.55 -2.57
CA THR A 29 -15.58 -4.51 -2.63
C THR A 29 -16.52 -4.74 -3.79
N VAL A 30 -17.61 -3.98 -3.84
CA VAL A 30 -18.63 -4.04 -4.87
C VAL A 30 -18.91 -2.62 -5.37
N GLY A 31 -19.06 -2.47 -6.66
CA GLY A 31 -19.42 -1.20 -7.31
C GLY A 31 -20.61 -1.34 -8.24
N GLU A 32 -21.17 -0.24 -8.66
CA GLU A 32 -22.32 -0.21 -9.58
C GLU A 32 -21.91 -0.63 -11.00
N ASP A 33 -20.67 -0.32 -11.38
CA ASP A 33 -20.08 -0.67 -12.66
C ASP A 33 -18.57 -0.86 -12.49
N ASN A 34 -17.86 -1.14 -13.56
CA ASN A 34 -16.42 -1.37 -13.52
C ASN A 34 -15.64 -0.14 -12.99
N THR A 35 -16.00 1.05 -13.42
CA THR A 35 -15.33 2.28 -12.99
C THR A 35 -15.55 2.54 -11.51
N ASN A 36 -16.77 2.38 -11.02
CA ASN A 36 -17.11 2.57 -9.62
C ASN A 36 -16.46 1.50 -8.75
N ALA A 37 -16.46 0.24 -9.20
CA ALA A 37 -15.80 -0.85 -8.48
C ALA A 37 -14.29 -0.60 -8.33
N LEU A 38 -13.62 -0.09 -9.39
CA LEU A 38 -12.19 0.24 -9.34
C LEU A 38 -11.90 1.39 -8.37
N GLN A 39 -12.79 2.38 -8.28
CA GLN A 39 -12.63 3.48 -7.32
C GLN A 39 -12.69 2.97 -5.88
N TRP A 40 -13.68 2.14 -5.55
CA TRP A 40 -13.80 1.54 -4.23
C TRP A 40 -12.72 0.51 -3.94
N ALA A 41 -12.18 -0.14 -4.97
CA ALA A 41 -11.15 -1.15 -4.83
C ALA A 41 -9.87 -0.59 -4.21
N GLN A 42 -9.49 0.64 -4.57
CA GLN A 42 -8.30 1.27 -3.99
C GLN A 42 -8.46 1.45 -2.47
N ASP A 43 -9.62 1.94 -2.03
CA ASP A 43 -9.89 2.11 -0.60
C ASP A 43 -9.89 0.75 0.13
N ALA A 44 -10.53 -0.25 -0.46
CA ALA A 44 -10.58 -1.60 0.11
C ALA A 44 -9.18 -2.20 0.24
N LEU A 45 -8.31 -1.96 -0.74
CA LEU A 45 -6.93 -2.42 -0.73
C LEU A 45 -6.14 -1.78 0.42
N VAL A 46 -6.25 -0.46 0.60
CA VAL A 46 -5.57 0.26 1.68
C VAL A 46 -6.05 -0.21 3.04
N VAL A 47 -7.35 -0.39 3.22
CA VAL A 47 -7.92 -0.91 4.48
C VAL A 47 -7.39 -2.31 4.79
N ALA A 48 -7.36 -3.19 3.80
CA ALA A 48 -6.84 -4.55 3.99
C ALA A 48 -5.35 -4.55 4.36
N LEU A 49 -4.55 -3.71 3.70
CA LEU A 49 -3.12 -3.62 3.99
C LEU A 49 -2.84 -2.99 5.36
N THR A 50 -3.71 -2.09 5.83
CA THR A 50 -3.66 -1.60 7.21
C THR A 50 -3.80 -2.77 8.19
N GLY A 51 -4.68 -3.72 7.92
CA GLY A 51 -4.83 -4.93 8.72
C GLY A 51 -3.56 -5.78 8.77
N TYR A 52 -2.81 -5.85 7.68
CA TYR A 52 -1.52 -6.56 7.65
C TYR A 52 -0.52 -5.90 8.61
N ILE A 53 -0.44 -4.57 8.61
CA ILE A 53 0.44 -3.83 9.53
C ILE A 53 0.03 -4.09 10.99
N GLU A 54 -1.26 -3.99 11.30
CA GLU A 54 -1.79 -4.20 12.66
C GLU A 54 -1.49 -5.60 13.20
N LYS A 55 -1.52 -6.60 12.32
CA LYS A 55 -1.26 -7.99 12.68
C LYS A 55 0.22 -8.38 12.53
N CYS A 56 1.09 -7.42 12.25
CA CYS A 56 2.52 -7.63 12.07
C CYS A 56 2.83 -8.72 11.02
N ARG A 57 2.09 -8.70 9.91
CA ARG A 57 2.27 -9.62 8.79
C ARG A 57 3.10 -8.96 7.69
N ASP A 58 3.78 -9.78 6.89
CA ASP A 58 4.48 -9.32 5.71
C ASP A 58 3.47 -8.81 4.67
N ILE A 59 3.81 -7.72 3.99
CA ILE A 59 2.98 -7.19 2.91
C ILE A 59 3.15 -8.09 1.68
N PRO A 60 2.06 -8.67 1.15
CA PRO A 60 2.17 -9.49 -0.05
C PRO A 60 2.60 -8.64 -1.24
N PRO A 61 3.65 -9.05 -1.95
CA PRO A 61 4.06 -8.31 -3.16
C PRO A 61 3.02 -8.49 -4.26
N PRO A 62 2.81 -7.47 -5.11
CA PRO A 62 1.89 -7.62 -6.22
C PRO A 62 2.44 -8.58 -7.27
N SER A 63 1.59 -9.47 -7.76
CA SER A 63 1.90 -10.34 -8.88
C SER A 63 1.95 -9.55 -10.19
N SER A 64 2.59 -10.10 -11.21
CA SER A 64 2.52 -9.55 -12.56
C SER A 64 1.11 -9.74 -13.11
N PRO A 65 0.48 -8.68 -13.67
CA PRO A 65 -0.86 -8.83 -14.22
C PRO A 65 -0.87 -9.72 -15.46
N GLU A 66 -1.94 -10.46 -15.63
CA GLU A 66 -2.22 -11.17 -16.88
C GLU A 66 -2.46 -10.17 -18.01
N PRO A 67 -2.25 -10.57 -19.29
CA PRO A 67 -2.58 -9.67 -20.42
C PRO A 67 -4.03 -9.19 -20.34
N GLY A 68 -4.23 -7.87 -20.38
CA GLY A 68 -5.56 -7.25 -20.29
C GLY A 68 -6.14 -7.16 -18.88
N GLN A 69 -5.47 -7.70 -17.88
CA GLN A 69 -5.93 -7.59 -16.50
C GLN A 69 -5.77 -6.16 -15.97
N LYS A 70 -6.79 -5.68 -15.28
CA LYS A 70 -6.74 -4.38 -14.62
C LYS A 70 -5.85 -4.44 -13.38
N THR A 71 -5.23 -3.32 -13.07
CA THR A 71 -4.46 -3.13 -11.84
C THR A 71 -4.98 -1.90 -11.10
N VAL A 72 -4.83 -1.91 -9.77
CA VAL A 72 -5.19 -0.78 -8.93
C VAL A 72 -3.91 -0.25 -8.30
N PRO A 73 -3.55 1.01 -8.56
CA PRO A 73 -2.36 1.60 -7.97
C PRO A 73 -2.59 1.95 -6.50
N LEU A 74 -1.54 1.80 -5.71
CA LEU A 74 -1.52 2.37 -4.36
C LEU A 74 -1.30 3.88 -4.47
N PRO A 75 -1.95 4.68 -3.62
CA PRO A 75 -1.53 6.07 -3.48
C PRO A 75 -0.04 6.15 -3.16
N PRO A 76 0.71 7.10 -3.74
CA PRO A 76 2.17 7.14 -3.57
C PRO A 76 2.63 7.12 -2.12
N GLN A 77 1.96 7.86 -1.25
CA GLN A 77 2.30 7.91 0.16
C GLN A 77 2.09 6.57 0.86
N VAL A 78 1.01 5.87 0.51
CA VAL A 78 0.72 4.54 1.04
C VAL A 78 1.80 3.55 0.59
N ALA A 79 2.19 3.59 -0.68
CA ALA A 79 3.25 2.73 -1.21
C ALA A 79 4.58 2.95 -0.47
N MET A 80 4.92 4.20 -0.19
CA MET A 80 6.13 4.54 0.59
C MET A 80 6.06 4.00 2.01
N LYS A 81 4.93 4.20 2.69
CA LYS A 81 4.72 3.74 4.06
C LYS A 81 4.79 2.21 4.17
N LEU A 82 4.19 1.51 3.22
CA LEU A 82 4.26 0.05 3.16
C LEU A 82 5.70 -0.43 2.91
N SER A 83 6.44 0.25 2.06
CA SER A 83 7.85 -0.07 1.82
C SER A 83 8.70 0.13 3.07
N ILE A 84 8.47 1.21 3.82
CA ILE A 84 9.13 1.48 5.09
C ILE A 84 8.80 0.36 6.10
N TYR A 85 7.53 0.04 6.24
CA TYR A 85 7.07 -1.01 7.14
C TYR A 85 7.72 -2.36 6.81
N GLN A 86 7.66 -2.77 5.54
CA GLN A 86 8.22 -4.06 5.14
C GLN A 86 9.73 -4.10 5.31
N GLU A 87 10.42 -3.01 5.04
CA GLU A 87 11.87 -2.94 5.22
C GLU A 87 12.27 -3.02 6.69
N MET A 88 11.49 -2.40 7.58
CA MET A 88 11.69 -2.56 9.01
C MET A 88 11.60 -4.03 9.42
N ARG A 89 10.62 -4.76 8.90
CA ARG A 89 10.47 -6.19 9.16
C ARG A 89 11.66 -6.98 8.63
N ASN A 90 12.05 -6.71 7.39
CA ASN A 90 13.17 -7.41 6.75
C ASN A 90 14.47 -7.25 7.53
N GLN A 91 14.71 -6.08 8.10
CA GLN A 91 15.92 -5.77 8.85
C GLN A 91 15.79 -6.01 10.35
N GLY A 92 14.60 -6.35 10.84
CA GLY A 92 14.37 -6.53 12.27
C GLY A 92 14.48 -5.23 13.08
N ILE A 93 14.16 -4.09 12.47
CA ILE A 93 14.24 -2.77 13.09
C ILE A 93 12.92 -2.43 13.77
N THR A 94 12.97 -2.16 15.08
CA THR A 94 11.80 -1.77 15.87
C THR A 94 11.41 -0.30 15.61
N GLN A 95 10.20 0.06 15.98
CA GLN A 95 9.75 1.45 15.91
C GLN A 95 10.64 2.37 16.76
N ALA A 96 11.01 1.93 17.95
CA ALA A 96 11.92 2.69 18.81
C ALA A 96 13.29 2.90 18.16
N ALA A 97 13.84 1.87 17.54
CA ALA A 97 15.12 1.96 16.82
C ALA A 97 15.05 2.92 15.63
N LEU A 98 13.97 2.84 14.85
CA LEU A 98 13.77 3.76 13.72
C LEU A 98 13.65 5.21 14.22
N GLY A 99 12.86 5.46 15.26
CA GLY A 99 12.71 6.79 15.83
C GLY A 99 14.05 7.37 16.29
N LYS A 100 14.86 6.55 16.91
CA LYS A 100 16.21 6.96 17.35
C LYS A 100 17.11 7.33 16.18
N ARG A 101 17.09 6.52 15.11
CA ARG A 101 17.86 6.81 13.89
C ARG A 101 17.41 8.09 13.19
N MET A 102 16.11 8.34 13.20
CA MET A 102 15.53 9.54 12.57
C MET A 102 15.65 10.78 13.46
N GLY A 103 15.88 10.62 14.76
CA GLY A 103 15.84 11.72 15.70
C GLY A 103 14.44 12.22 16.00
N VAL A 104 13.44 11.34 15.96
CA VAL A 104 12.03 11.66 16.22
C VAL A 104 11.46 10.79 17.34
N ASP A 105 10.32 11.21 17.91
CA ASP A 105 9.67 10.45 18.98
C ASP A 105 8.81 9.29 18.43
N GLY A 106 8.29 8.46 19.34
CA GLY A 106 7.48 7.29 18.96
C GLY A 106 6.17 7.67 18.27
N ARG A 107 5.61 8.83 18.57
CA ARG A 107 4.39 9.33 17.90
C ARG A 107 4.65 9.56 16.42
N GLN A 108 5.78 10.16 16.08
CA GLN A 108 6.16 10.38 14.68
C GLN A 108 6.32 9.09 13.92
N VAL A 109 6.95 8.07 14.53
CA VAL A 109 7.10 6.75 13.89
C VAL A 109 5.74 6.09 13.69
N ARG A 110 4.85 6.14 14.67
CA ARG A 110 3.49 5.58 14.52
C ARG A 110 2.73 6.24 13.37
N ARG A 111 2.89 7.56 13.19
CA ARG A 111 2.27 8.29 12.08
C ARG A 111 2.81 7.85 10.73
N ILE A 112 4.09 7.52 10.64
CA ILE A 112 4.70 6.99 9.42
C ILE A 112 4.05 5.64 9.04
N LEU A 113 3.73 4.81 10.03
CA LEU A 113 3.12 3.49 9.81
C LEU A 113 1.60 3.52 9.73
N ASP A 114 0.98 4.67 9.93
CA ASP A 114 -0.46 4.86 9.80
C ASP A 114 -0.78 5.29 8.37
N LEU A 115 -1.41 4.39 7.60
CA LEU A 115 -1.71 4.62 6.19
C LEU A 115 -2.72 5.76 5.97
N ASP A 116 -3.52 6.10 6.99
CA ASP A 116 -4.51 7.18 6.92
C ASP A 116 -3.91 8.54 7.28
N HIS A 117 -2.71 8.57 7.83
CA HIS A 117 -2.07 9.82 8.24
C HIS A 117 -1.28 10.43 7.08
N ASN A 118 -1.49 11.72 6.84
CA ASN A 118 -0.74 12.46 5.82
C ASN A 118 0.63 12.86 6.39
N THR A 119 1.66 12.11 6.00
CA THR A 119 3.04 12.32 6.44
C THR A 119 3.82 13.08 5.37
N SER A 120 4.67 14.02 5.76
CA SER A 120 5.47 14.77 4.80
C SER A 120 6.43 13.88 4.02
N LEU A 121 6.66 14.23 2.76
CA LEU A 121 7.62 13.53 1.91
C LEU A 121 9.02 13.53 2.56
N SER A 122 9.40 14.62 3.21
CA SER A 122 10.68 14.72 3.90
C SER A 122 10.84 13.68 5.00
N HIS A 123 9.80 13.44 5.80
CA HIS A 123 9.83 12.41 6.85
C HIS A 123 9.89 11.01 6.27
N LEU A 124 9.12 10.74 5.22
CA LEU A 124 9.13 9.43 4.56
C LEU A 124 10.49 9.14 3.92
N THR A 125 11.07 10.13 3.28
CA THR A 125 12.39 10.02 2.67
C THR A 125 13.48 9.80 3.73
N LEU A 126 13.38 10.50 4.86
CA LEU A 126 14.30 10.31 5.98
C LEU A 126 14.20 8.90 6.57
N ALA A 127 12.98 8.38 6.73
CA ALA A 127 12.78 7.02 7.22
C ALA A 127 13.43 5.98 6.29
N LEU A 128 13.23 6.13 4.97
CA LEU A 128 13.87 5.25 3.99
C LEU A 128 15.39 5.32 4.08
N LYS A 129 15.95 6.53 4.17
CA LYS A 129 17.39 6.74 4.31
C LYS A 129 17.94 6.05 5.55
N CYS A 130 17.23 6.15 6.68
CA CYS A 130 17.62 5.48 7.93
C CYS A 130 17.54 3.96 7.85
N LEU A 131 16.85 3.43 6.85
CA LEU A 131 16.77 2.00 6.55
C LEU A 131 17.73 1.58 5.44
N GLY A 132 18.60 2.49 4.99
CA GLY A 132 19.58 2.21 3.94
C GLY A 132 18.96 2.18 2.55
N LYS A 133 17.81 2.81 2.36
CA LYS A 133 17.08 2.86 1.08
C LYS A 133 16.99 4.28 0.58
N GLU A 134 16.80 4.43 -0.73
CA GLU A 134 16.55 5.73 -1.33
C GLU A 134 15.25 5.71 -2.13
N LEU A 135 14.59 6.86 -2.20
CA LEU A 135 13.40 7.03 -3.02
C LEU A 135 13.81 7.38 -4.45
N VAL A 136 13.30 6.60 -5.40
CA VAL A 136 13.43 6.89 -6.82
C VAL A 136 12.05 7.23 -7.37
N ILE A 137 11.93 8.35 -8.07
CA ILE A 137 10.67 8.82 -8.65
C ILE A 137 10.79 8.73 -10.17
N ASP A 138 9.79 8.08 -10.77
CA ASP A 138 9.67 7.97 -12.22
C ASP A 138 8.30 8.53 -12.63
N ILE A 139 8.30 9.46 -13.57
CA ILE A 139 7.09 10.08 -14.08
C ILE A 139 6.92 9.64 -15.53
N ARG A 140 5.78 9.03 -15.83
CA ARG A 140 5.48 8.49 -17.13
C ARG A 140 4.26 9.16 -17.73
N LYS A 141 4.14 9.08 -19.05
CA LYS A 141 2.93 9.49 -19.74
C LYS A 141 1.77 8.58 -19.25
N ALA A 142 0.62 9.17 -18.95
CA ALA A 142 -0.57 8.41 -18.58
C ALA A 142 -1.06 7.54 -19.75
N ALA A 143 -1.50 6.35 -19.42
CA ALA A 143 -2.02 5.41 -20.41
C ALA A 143 -3.39 5.84 -20.94
#